data_4dfae84f23e5373c07dd74848d11ff7d
#
_entry.id   4dfae84f23e5373c07dd74848d11ff7d
#
_cell.length_a   1.000
_cell.length_b   1.000
_cell.length_c   1.000
_cell.angle_alpha   90.00
_cell.angle_beta   90.00
_cell.angle_gamma   90.00
#
_symmetry.space_group_name_H-M   'P 1'
#
loop_
_entity.id
_entity.type
_entity.pdbx_description
1 polymer ?
#
loop_
_entity_poly.entity_id
_entity_poly.type
_entity_poly.pdbx_seq_one_letter_code
_entity_poly.pdbx_strand_id
1 'polypeptide(L)'
;SQILKGKIPYIDFWDSKGPIIFYINAFGLLIGKGSRWGVWFLEFVFLFVESAVFFRVVQKKWGHGAALFSSIAWLYGISRVFEGGNFTEEYSLFLSFISLAYFISLDGKDFNNKFLLLLGLALVVNFMFRANNIGVPLLIFLSISFSQLFSRKYRQLAQTILVTLLAAVASFLIISLYFSQKRIFAEMIEASILYNFFYSQAHHAFYLSLWRGI
;
A
#
# COMPACT_ATOMS: atom_id res chain seq x y z
N SER A 1 -6.70 -19.21 -8.93
CA SER A 1 -5.92 -18.16 -9.62
C SER A 1 -5.44 -18.68 -10.96
N GLN A 2 -5.45 -17.82 -11.96
CA GLN A 2 -4.87 -18.14 -13.29
C GLN A 2 -3.37 -18.41 -13.18
N ILE A 3 -2.68 -17.73 -12.25
CA ILE A 3 -1.24 -17.94 -11.99
C ILE A 3 -0.93 -19.39 -11.59
N LEU A 4 -1.76 -20.03 -10.77
CA LEU A 4 -1.57 -21.43 -10.38
C LEU A 4 -1.74 -22.41 -11.56
N LYS A 5 -2.33 -21.94 -12.66
CA LYS A 5 -2.45 -22.69 -13.92
C LYS A 5 -1.33 -22.35 -14.91
N GLY A 6 -0.27 -21.67 -14.46
CA GLY A 6 0.86 -21.24 -15.29
C GLY A 6 0.60 -20.03 -16.18
N LYS A 7 -0.56 -19.37 -16.04
CA LYS A 7 -0.86 -18.17 -16.82
C LYS A 7 -0.14 -16.93 -16.29
N ILE A 8 0.23 -16.05 -17.17
CA ILE A 8 1.03 -14.86 -16.92
C ILE A 8 0.13 -13.63 -16.86
N PRO A 9 0.16 -12.85 -15.75
CA PRO A 9 -0.57 -11.59 -15.65
C PRO A 9 -0.23 -10.64 -16.81
N TYR A 10 -1.21 -9.85 -17.23
CA TYR A 10 -1.12 -8.83 -18.30
C TYR A 10 -0.96 -9.38 -19.72
N ILE A 11 -0.63 -10.68 -19.89
CA ILE A 11 -0.60 -11.37 -21.20
C ILE A 11 -1.81 -12.29 -21.34
N ASP A 12 -1.92 -13.28 -20.44
CA ASP A 12 -2.99 -14.29 -20.52
C ASP A 12 -4.31 -13.80 -19.91
N PHE A 13 -4.25 -12.81 -19.04
CA PHE A 13 -5.41 -12.12 -18.48
C PHE A 13 -5.03 -10.68 -18.14
N TRP A 14 -5.95 -9.76 -18.43
CA TRP A 14 -5.75 -8.34 -18.24
C TRP A 14 -6.47 -7.85 -16.97
N ASP A 15 -5.82 -6.95 -16.23
CA ASP A 15 -6.40 -6.19 -15.12
C ASP A 15 -5.59 -4.90 -14.93
N SER A 16 -6.23 -3.83 -14.49
CA SER A 16 -5.60 -2.53 -14.21
C SER A 16 -4.96 -2.43 -12.82
N LYS A 17 -5.06 -3.48 -12.02
CA LYS A 17 -4.43 -3.53 -10.69
C LYS A 17 -2.93 -3.82 -10.80
N GLY A 18 -2.19 -3.38 -9.81
CA GLY A 18 -0.77 -3.73 -9.70
C GLY A 18 -0.54 -5.23 -9.48
N PRO A 19 0.69 -5.71 -9.70
CA PRO A 19 0.94 -7.14 -9.79
C PRO A 19 0.82 -7.91 -8.48
N ILE A 20 1.02 -7.27 -7.34
CA ILE A 20 1.15 -7.95 -6.03
C ILE A 20 -0.14 -8.68 -5.66
N ILE A 21 -1.31 -8.12 -5.94
CA ILE A 21 -2.60 -8.73 -5.59
C ILE A 21 -2.80 -10.11 -6.25
N PHE A 22 -2.31 -10.31 -7.47
CA PHE A 22 -2.45 -11.59 -8.15
C PHE A 22 -1.68 -12.70 -7.47
N TYR A 23 -0.47 -12.39 -6.95
CA TYR A 23 0.37 -13.34 -6.24
C TYR A 23 -0.15 -13.62 -4.83
N ILE A 24 -0.68 -12.61 -4.13
CA ILE A 24 -1.37 -12.81 -2.84
C ILE A 24 -2.56 -13.74 -3.04
N ASN A 25 -3.40 -13.50 -4.04
CA ASN A 25 -4.53 -14.36 -4.36
C ASN A 25 -4.10 -15.79 -4.76
N ALA A 26 -3.01 -15.91 -5.52
CA ALA A 26 -2.46 -17.22 -5.86
C ALA A 26 -1.98 -17.96 -4.61
N PHE A 27 -1.28 -17.29 -3.71
CA PHE A 27 -0.81 -17.85 -2.46
C PHE A 27 -1.97 -18.23 -1.53
N GLY A 28 -3.00 -17.40 -1.41
CA GLY A 28 -4.21 -17.74 -0.66
C GLY A 28 -4.91 -18.98 -1.18
N LEU A 29 -5.07 -19.08 -2.50
CA LEU A 29 -5.65 -20.29 -3.10
C LEU A 29 -4.75 -21.53 -2.94
N LEU A 30 -3.43 -21.37 -2.89
CA LEU A 30 -2.51 -22.47 -2.60
C LEU A 30 -2.72 -22.99 -1.18
N ILE A 31 -2.76 -22.11 -0.18
CA ILE A 31 -3.06 -22.47 1.22
C ILE A 31 -4.43 -23.12 1.33
N GLY A 32 -5.44 -22.55 0.66
CA GLY A 32 -6.81 -23.06 0.66
C GLY A 32 -7.04 -24.31 -0.23
N LYS A 33 -5.97 -24.91 -0.79
CA LYS A 33 -6.08 -26.05 -1.73
C LYS A 33 -7.08 -25.79 -2.87
N GLY A 34 -7.07 -24.58 -3.43
CA GLY A 34 -7.97 -24.13 -4.48
C GLY A 34 -9.26 -23.46 -3.97
N SER A 35 -9.54 -23.50 -2.68
CA SER A 35 -10.68 -22.84 -2.07
C SER A 35 -10.44 -21.35 -1.83
N ARG A 36 -11.46 -20.51 -2.06
CA ARG A 36 -11.43 -19.06 -1.75
C ARG A 36 -11.21 -18.78 -0.25
N TRP A 37 -11.55 -19.73 0.62
CA TRP A 37 -11.32 -19.60 2.06
C TRP A 37 -9.85 -19.35 2.43
N GLY A 38 -8.89 -19.82 1.60
CA GLY A 38 -7.48 -19.51 1.80
C GLY A 38 -7.15 -18.02 1.54
N VAL A 39 -7.81 -17.39 0.58
CA VAL A 39 -7.66 -15.94 0.33
C VAL A 39 -8.25 -15.14 1.48
N TRP A 40 -9.47 -15.49 1.91
CA TRP A 40 -10.12 -14.86 3.06
C TRP A 40 -9.34 -15.04 4.36
N PHE A 41 -8.72 -16.19 4.56
CA PHE A 41 -7.85 -16.42 5.71
C PHE A 41 -6.64 -15.46 5.70
N LEU A 42 -5.99 -15.26 4.55
CA LEU A 42 -4.91 -14.28 4.44
C LEU A 42 -5.39 -12.86 4.73
N GLU A 43 -6.49 -12.46 4.12
CA GLU A 43 -7.11 -11.16 4.35
C GLU A 43 -7.43 -10.93 5.83
N PHE A 44 -8.04 -11.93 6.48
CA PHE A 44 -8.28 -11.91 7.92
C PHE A 44 -6.99 -11.74 8.73
N VAL A 45 -5.91 -12.44 8.37
CA VAL A 45 -4.61 -12.32 9.05
C VAL A 45 -4.05 -10.91 8.91
N PHE A 46 -4.09 -10.32 7.70
CA PHE A 46 -3.66 -8.94 7.46
C PHE A 46 -4.48 -7.97 8.34
N LEU A 47 -5.79 -8.03 8.25
CA LEU A 47 -6.70 -7.18 9.01
C LEU A 47 -6.53 -7.33 10.54
N PHE A 48 -6.32 -8.56 11.01
CA PHE A 48 -6.08 -8.83 12.43
C PHE A 48 -4.78 -8.18 12.91
N VAL A 49 -3.68 -8.35 12.16
CA VAL A 49 -2.39 -7.75 12.52
C VAL A 49 -2.46 -6.23 12.48
N GLU A 50 -3.07 -5.64 11.47
CA GLU A 50 -3.30 -4.19 11.37
C GLU A 50 -4.05 -3.66 12.58
N SER A 51 -5.20 -4.30 12.89
CA SER A 51 -6.03 -3.90 14.03
C SER A 51 -5.31 -4.05 15.36
N ALA A 52 -4.52 -5.12 15.54
CA ALA A 52 -3.74 -5.33 16.76
C ALA A 52 -2.62 -4.29 16.92
N VAL A 53 -1.93 -3.95 15.82
CA VAL A 53 -0.88 -2.91 15.82
C VAL A 53 -1.51 -1.55 16.13
N PHE A 54 -2.61 -1.21 15.44
CA PHE A 54 -3.34 0.03 15.67
C PHE A 54 -3.82 0.16 17.13
N PHE A 55 -4.49 -0.88 17.63
CA PHE A 55 -4.95 -0.92 19.02
C PHE A 55 -3.81 -0.65 20.01
N ARG A 56 -2.67 -1.35 19.89
CA ARG A 56 -1.53 -1.19 20.80
C ARG A 56 -0.95 0.22 20.77
N VAL A 57 -0.85 0.85 19.61
CA VAL A 57 -0.32 2.21 19.49
C VAL A 57 -1.26 3.22 20.12
N VAL A 58 -2.56 3.13 19.82
CA VAL A 58 -3.57 4.02 20.42
C VAL A 58 -3.65 3.80 21.92
N GLN A 59 -3.65 2.55 22.40
CA GLN A 59 -3.66 2.22 23.80
C GLN A 59 -2.48 2.84 24.57
N LYS A 60 -1.28 2.74 24.00
CA LYS A 60 -0.06 3.29 24.62
C LYS A 60 -0.11 4.81 24.73
N LYS A 61 -0.73 5.51 23.77
CA LYS A 61 -0.70 6.97 23.68
C LYS A 61 -1.92 7.63 24.34
N TRP A 62 -3.10 7.02 24.21
CA TRP A 62 -4.37 7.62 24.65
C TRP A 62 -5.21 6.72 25.60
N GLY A 63 -4.68 5.57 26.00
CA GLY A 63 -5.33 4.66 26.94
C GLY A 63 -6.27 3.63 26.30
N HIS A 64 -6.75 2.69 27.14
CA HIS A 64 -7.49 1.52 26.69
C HIS A 64 -8.87 1.87 26.09
N GLY A 65 -9.59 2.81 26.69
CA GLY A 65 -10.91 3.24 26.19
C GLY A 65 -10.84 3.84 24.78
N ALA A 66 -9.86 4.73 24.54
CA ALA A 66 -9.61 5.29 23.21
C ALA A 66 -9.25 4.21 22.19
N ALA A 67 -8.43 3.24 22.58
CA ALA A 67 -8.04 2.13 21.69
C ALA A 67 -9.23 1.25 21.32
N LEU A 68 -10.10 0.89 22.27
CA LEU A 68 -11.30 0.12 21.99
C LEU A 68 -12.24 0.86 21.05
N PHE A 69 -12.56 2.12 21.38
CA PHE A 69 -13.47 2.92 20.55
C PHE A 69 -12.94 3.08 19.13
N SER A 70 -11.66 3.45 18.98
CA SER A 70 -11.04 3.64 17.65
C SER A 70 -10.99 2.35 16.84
N SER A 71 -10.71 1.20 17.50
CA SER A 71 -10.66 -0.09 16.81
C SER A 71 -12.03 -0.55 16.36
N ILE A 72 -13.08 -0.35 17.17
CA ILE A 72 -14.46 -0.65 16.78
C ILE A 72 -14.89 0.25 15.63
N ALA A 73 -14.63 1.56 15.72
CA ALA A 73 -14.94 2.51 14.66
C ALA A 73 -14.21 2.16 13.34
N TRP A 74 -12.95 1.77 13.43
CA TRP A 74 -12.14 1.30 12.31
C TRP A 74 -12.72 0.05 11.65
N LEU A 75 -12.98 -1.01 12.42
CA LEU A 75 -13.55 -2.26 11.91
C LEU A 75 -14.94 -2.05 11.30
N TYR A 76 -15.78 -1.23 11.94
CA TYR A 76 -17.06 -0.83 11.40
C TYR A 76 -16.92 -0.08 10.07
N GLY A 77 -16.01 0.89 10.01
CA GLY A 77 -15.72 1.65 8.79
C GLY A 77 -15.29 0.75 7.64
N ILE A 78 -14.34 -0.16 7.87
CA ILE A 78 -13.90 -1.14 6.87
C ILE A 78 -15.06 -2.00 6.39
N SER A 79 -15.88 -2.54 7.29
CA SER A 79 -17.02 -3.40 6.92
C SER A 79 -18.04 -2.69 6.04
N ARG A 80 -18.10 -1.35 6.07
CA ARG A 80 -19.00 -0.54 5.24
C ARG A 80 -18.41 -0.12 3.91
N VAL A 81 -17.07 -0.05 3.83
CA VAL A 81 -16.35 0.40 2.62
C VAL A 81 -16.01 -0.77 1.71
N PHE A 82 -15.59 -1.91 2.28
CA PHE A 82 -15.16 -3.07 1.54
C PHE A 82 -16.20 -4.18 1.56
N GLU A 83 -17.28 -3.98 0.79
CA GLU A 83 -18.32 -4.97 0.63
C GLU A 83 -17.79 -6.21 -0.13
N GLY A 84 -17.60 -7.31 0.57
CA GLY A 84 -17.15 -8.59 0.00
C GLY A 84 -15.66 -8.86 0.04
N GLY A 85 -14.82 -7.89 0.40
CA GLY A 85 -13.38 -8.07 0.64
C GLY A 85 -12.51 -8.28 -0.61
N ASN A 86 -11.23 -8.57 -0.38
CA ASN A 86 -10.19 -8.83 -1.37
C ASN A 86 -9.89 -7.63 -2.29
N PHE A 87 -9.93 -6.43 -1.71
CA PHE A 87 -9.50 -5.21 -2.38
C PHE A 87 -7.99 -4.97 -2.20
N THR A 88 -7.36 -4.31 -3.17
CA THR A 88 -5.94 -3.92 -3.10
C THR A 88 -5.68 -3.00 -1.91
N GLU A 89 -6.65 -2.20 -1.53
CA GLU A 89 -6.63 -1.28 -0.41
C GLU A 89 -6.46 -2.01 0.92
N GLU A 90 -7.15 -3.11 1.13
CA GLU A 90 -7.07 -3.91 2.37
C GLU A 90 -5.65 -4.42 2.63
N TYR A 91 -5.00 -4.95 1.61
CA TYR A 91 -3.61 -5.41 1.74
C TYR A 91 -2.59 -4.27 1.86
N SER A 92 -2.85 -3.13 1.22
CA SER A 92 -1.97 -1.97 1.28
C SER A 92 -2.01 -1.27 2.64
N LEU A 93 -3.15 -1.38 3.35
CA LEU A 93 -3.30 -0.86 4.71
C LEU A 93 -2.30 -1.50 5.68
N PHE A 94 -1.91 -2.74 5.48
CA PHE A 94 -0.95 -3.44 6.32
C PHE A 94 0.35 -2.65 6.50
N LEU A 95 1.04 -2.33 5.39
CA LEU A 95 2.27 -1.54 5.45
C LEU A 95 2.02 -0.09 5.85
N SER A 96 0.88 0.47 5.47
CA SER A 96 0.47 1.81 5.86
C SER A 96 0.30 1.92 7.38
N PHE A 97 -0.40 0.97 8.01
CA PHE A 97 -0.59 0.95 9.46
C PHE A 97 0.69 0.68 10.24
N ILE A 98 1.53 -0.26 9.77
CA ILE A 98 2.83 -0.50 10.41
C ILE A 98 3.70 0.76 10.33
N SER A 99 3.74 1.43 9.18
CA SER A 99 4.50 2.67 9.02
C SER A 99 3.97 3.78 9.91
N LEU A 100 2.65 3.95 9.99
CA LEU A 100 1.99 4.94 10.84
C LEU A 100 2.21 4.63 12.33
N ALA A 101 2.06 3.37 12.73
CA ALA A 101 2.29 2.92 14.09
C ALA A 101 3.73 3.18 14.53
N TYR A 102 4.68 2.87 13.67
CA TYR A 102 6.09 3.12 13.94
C TYR A 102 6.36 4.64 14.04
N PHE A 103 5.83 5.44 13.10
CA PHE A 103 5.93 6.90 13.12
C PHE A 103 5.41 7.50 14.44
N ILE A 104 4.21 7.10 14.85
CA ILE A 104 3.63 7.54 16.12
C ILE A 104 4.47 7.09 17.33
N SER A 105 5.03 5.89 17.29
CA SER A 105 5.83 5.35 18.41
C SER A 105 7.16 6.05 18.61
N LEU A 106 7.70 6.72 17.58
CA LEU A 106 8.93 7.49 17.66
C LEU A 106 8.75 8.79 18.48
N ASP A 107 7.53 9.30 18.58
CA ASP A 107 7.14 10.42 19.46
C ASP A 107 8.09 11.64 19.37
N GLY A 108 8.41 12.03 18.13
CA GLY A 108 9.31 13.17 17.86
C GLY A 108 10.81 12.89 17.99
N LYS A 109 11.22 11.65 18.29
CA LYS A 109 12.62 11.24 18.25
C LYS A 109 13.15 11.21 16.82
N ASP A 110 14.47 11.22 16.70
CA ASP A 110 15.11 11.13 15.38
C ASP A 110 14.74 9.81 14.67
N PHE A 111 14.46 9.92 13.37
CA PHE A 111 14.06 8.80 12.54
C PHE A 111 15.25 7.92 12.21
N ASN A 112 15.22 6.67 12.64
CA ASN A 112 16.28 5.72 12.34
C ASN A 112 16.15 5.12 10.93
N ASN A 113 17.26 4.60 10.42
CA ASN A 113 17.30 4.04 9.07
C ASN A 113 16.32 2.87 8.88
N LYS A 114 16.02 2.06 9.92
CA LYS A 114 15.07 0.95 9.83
C LYS A 114 13.68 1.44 9.48
N PHE A 115 13.27 2.55 10.10
CA PHE A 115 12.00 3.18 9.79
C PHE A 115 11.98 3.76 8.37
N LEU A 116 13.04 4.44 7.95
CA LEU A 116 13.13 5.03 6.61
C LEU A 116 13.15 3.95 5.51
N LEU A 117 13.81 2.82 5.76
CA LEU A 117 13.78 1.65 4.86
C LEU A 117 12.35 1.06 4.76
N LEU A 118 11.66 0.90 5.89
CA LEU A 118 10.27 0.45 5.91
C LEU A 118 9.38 1.41 5.13
N LEU A 119 9.58 2.72 5.29
CA LEU A 119 8.79 3.74 4.59
C LEU A 119 8.99 3.68 3.07
N GLY A 120 10.24 3.52 2.61
CA GLY A 120 10.55 3.34 1.18
C GLY A 120 9.95 2.05 0.61
N LEU A 121 10.01 0.95 1.35
CA LEU A 121 9.35 -0.31 1.00
C LEU A 121 7.82 -0.13 0.91
N ALA A 122 7.21 0.52 1.91
CA ALA A 122 5.76 0.75 1.95
C ALA A 122 5.29 1.61 0.78
N LEU A 123 6.04 2.63 0.38
CA LEU A 123 5.73 3.45 -0.79
C LEU A 123 5.62 2.60 -2.05
N VAL A 124 6.60 1.74 -2.31
CA VAL A 124 6.63 0.95 -3.55
C VAL A 124 5.64 -0.20 -3.51
N VAL A 125 5.55 -0.94 -2.42
CA VAL A 125 4.61 -2.06 -2.33
C VAL A 125 3.18 -1.57 -2.45
N ASN A 126 2.82 -0.47 -1.78
CA ASN A 126 1.49 0.12 -1.90
C ASN A 126 1.21 0.64 -3.31
N PHE A 127 2.20 1.27 -3.97
CA PHE A 127 2.11 1.65 -5.37
C PHE A 127 1.88 0.45 -6.30
N MET A 128 2.53 -0.67 -6.01
CA MET A 128 2.39 -1.92 -6.78
C MET A 128 1.12 -2.71 -6.46
N PHE A 129 0.35 -2.32 -5.47
CA PHE A 129 -1.06 -2.72 -5.32
C PHE A 129 -1.95 -1.86 -6.21
N ARG A 130 -1.84 -0.54 -6.05
CA ARG A 130 -2.53 0.49 -6.82
C ARG A 130 -1.90 1.85 -6.56
N ALA A 131 -1.72 2.66 -7.59
CA ALA A 131 -0.97 3.92 -7.48
C ALA A 131 -1.50 4.88 -6.40
N ASN A 132 -2.81 4.91 -6.14
CA ASN A 132 -3.41 5.77 -5.11
C ASN A 132 -3.23 5.27 -3.67
N ASN A 133 -2.76 4.03 -3.46
CA ASN A 133 -2.57 3.47 -2.11
C ASN A 133 -1.32 4.00 -1.38
N ILE A 134 -0.50 4.81 -2.06
CA ILE A 134 0.70 5.41 -1.45
C ILE A 134 0.40 6.52 -0.44
N GLY A 135 -0.85 6.96 -0.30
CA GLY A 135 -1.22 8.17 0.44
C GLY A 135 -0.64 8.25 1.85
N VAL A 136 -0.81 7.21 2.66
CA VAL A 136 -0.33 7.22 4.06
C VAL A 136 1.19 7.27 4.15
N PRO A 137 1.97 6.36 3.54
CA PRO A 137 3.42 6.44 3.62
C PRO A 137 3.99 7.71 2.96
N LEU A 138 3.35 8.25 1.92
CA LEU A 138 3.75 9.51 1.31
C LEU A 138 3.53 10.69 2.27
N LEU A 139 2.39 10.77 2.93
CA LEU A 139 2.11 11.82 3.92
C LEU A 139 3.09 11.75 5.10
N ILE A 140 3.45 10.57 5.57
CA ILE A 140 4.47 10.40 6.61
C ILE A 140 5.82 10.94 6.12
N PHE A 141 6.25 10.54 4.92
CA PHE A 141 7.51 11.01 4.31
C PHE A 141 7.55 12.54 4.17
N LEU A 142 6.48 13.13 3.65
CA LEU A 142 6.37 14.58 3.50
C LEU A 142 6.36 15.29 4.85
N SER A 143 5.62 14.79 5.84
CA SER A 143 5.56 15.39 7.18
C SER A 143 6.92 15.42 7.86
N ILE A 144 7.69 14.34 7.76
CA ILE A 144 9.06 14.29 8.29
C ILE A 144 9.96 15.28 7.54
N SER A 145 9.91 15.25 6.22
CA SER A 145 10.75 16.10 5.36
C SER A 145 10.49 17.59 5.60
N PHE A 146 9.23 18.00 5.67
CA PHE A 146 8.86 19.37 5.98
C PHE A 146 9.28 19.78 7.39
N SER A 147 9.05 18.93 8.39
CA SER A 147 9.48 19.20 9.77
C SER A 147 11.00 19.42 9.86
N GLN A 148 11.80 18.59 9.18
CA GLN A 148 13.25 18.70 9.16
C GLN A 148 13.71 19.95 8.39
N LEU A 149 13.04 20.30 7.28
CA LEU A 149 13.32 21.48 6.48
C LEU A 149 13.07 22.77 7.29
N PHE A 150 11.91 22.90 7.91
CA PHE A 150 11.56 24.08 8.72
C PHE A 150 12.42 24.20 9.98
N SER A 151 12.84 23.06 10.57
CA SER A 151 13.76 23.02 11.69
C SER A 151 15.23 23.21 11.27
N ARG A 152 15.52 23.43 9.98
CA ARG A 152 16.87 23.60 9.40
C ARG A 152 17.82 22.40 9.65
N LYS A 153 17.24 21.21 9.83
CA LYS A 153 17.98 19.96 10.06
C LYS A 153 18.38 19.31 8.72
N TYR A 154 19.12 20.04 7.89
CA TYR A 154 19.40 19.64 6.48
C TYR A 154 20.11 18.28 6.36
N ARG A 155 21.00 17.92 7.29
CA ARG A 155 21.67 16.61 7.29
C ARG A 155 20.67 15.47 7.50
N GLN A 156 19.73 15.63 8.42
CA GLN A 156 18.67 14.65 8.67
C GLN A 156 17.70 14.57 7.49
N LEU A 157 17.35 15.70 6.89
CA LEU A 157 16.54 15.75 5.68
C LEU A 157 17.21 14.98 4.53
N ALA A 158 18.51 15.22 4.27
CA ALA A 158 19.24 14.49 3.26
C ALA A 158 19.26 12.98 3.53
N GLN A 159 19.48 12.57 4.79
CA GLN A 159 19.41 11.16 5.19
C GLN A 159 18.02 10.56 4.98
N THR A 160 16.95 11.27 5.37
CA THR A 160 15.56 10.84 5.19
C THR A 160 15.27 10.61 3.72
N ILE A 161 15.58 11.58 2.86
CA ILE A 161 15.36 11.48 1.42
C ILE A 161 16.18 10.31 0.83
N LEU A 162 17.48 10.28 1.11
CA LEU A 162 18.40 9.30 0.53
C LEU A 162 18.00 7.87 0.91
N VAL A 163 17.82 7.59 2.21
CA VAL A 163 17.52 6.23 2.69
C VAL A 163 16.16 5.76 2.20
N THR A 164 15.15 6.63 2.25
CA THR A 164 13.79 6.28 1.77
C THR A 164 13.79 6.03 0.27
N LEU A 165 14.46 6.88 -0.53
CA LEU A 165 14.55 6.68 -1.98
C LEU A 165 15.36 5.45 -2.35
N LEU A 166 16.49 5.18 -1.68
CA LEU A 166 17.26 3.96 -1.92
C LEU A 166 16.43 2.71 -1.65
N ALA A 167 15.67 2.68 -0.56
CA ALA A 167 14.78 1.57 -0.25
C ALA A 167 13.65 1.42 -1.30
N ALA A 168 13.08 2.54 -1.73
CA ALA A 168 12.05 2.54 -2.77
C ALA A 168 12.60 2.03 -4.10
N VAL A 169 13.76 2.55 -4.54
CA VAL A 169 14.40 2.11 -5.78
C VAL A 169 14.78 0.63 -5.72
N ALA A 170 15.37 0.18 -4.61
CA ALA A 170 15.73 -1.24 -4.45
C ALA A 170 14.49 -2.15 -4.50
N SER A 171 13.41 -1.78 -3.82
CA SER A 171 12.14 -2.53 -3.84
C SER A 171 11.52 -2.57 -5.24
N PHE A 172 11.52 -1.43 -5.94
CA PHE A 172 11.02 -1.35 -7.31
C PHE A 172 11.86 -2.19 -8.28
N LEU A 173 13.21 -2.14 -8.16
CA LEU A 173 14.10 -2.94 -8.98
C LEU A 173 13.90 -4.44 -8.79
N ILE A 174 13.70 -4.91 -7.55
CA ILE A 174 13.44 -6.34 -7.28
C ILE A 174 12.17 -6.79 -8.02
N ILE A 175 11.09 -6.02 -7.94
CA ILE A 175 9.84 -6.31 -8.63
C ILE A 175 10.05 -6.24 -10.15
N SER A 176 10.68 -5.18 -10.64
CA SER A 176 10.94 -4.95 -12.07
C SER A 176 11.80 -6.05 -12.69
N LEU A 177 12.84 -6.51 -12.00
CA LEU A 177 13.70 -7.60 -12.45
C LEU A 177 12.91 -8.89 -12.64
N TYR A 178 12.02 -9.22 -11.69
CA TYR A 178 11.16 -10.40 -11.83
C TYR A 178 10.30 -10.33 -13.10
N PHE A 179 9.62 -9.19 -13.35
CA PHE A 179 8.77 -9.01 -14.53
C PHE A 179 9.58 -8.91 -15.83
N SER A 180 10.77 -8.32 -15.78
CA SER A 180 11.69 -8.26 -16.93
C SER A 180 12.18 -9.65 -17.33
N GLN A 181 12.50 -10.51 -16.37
CA GLN A 181 12.89 -11.91 -16.66
C GLN A 181 11.75 -12.70 -17.32
N LYS A 182 10.50 -12.37 -16.99
CA LYS A 182 9.30 -12.93 -17.64
C LYS A 182 8.96 -12.28 -18.97
N ARG A 183 9.69 -11.24 -19.39
CA ARG A 183 9.45 -10.42 -20.60
C ARG A 183 8.07 -9.77 -20.65
N ILE A 184 7.55 -9.36 -19.49
CA ILE A 184 6.20 -8.75 -19.33
C ILE A 184 6.25 -7.43 -18.55
N PHE A 185 7.43 -6.82 -18.46
CA PHE A 185 7.59 -5.58 -17.71
C PHE A 185 6.84 -4.41 -18.36
N ALA A 186 6.88 -4.31 -19.70
CA ALA A 186 6.19 -3.26 -20.44
C ALA A 186 4.67 -3.36 -20.28
N GLU A 187 4.12 -4.55 -20.42
CA GLU A 187 2.69 -4.84 -20.27
C GLU A 187 2.21 -4.57 -18.83
N MET A 188 3.04 -4.89 -17.84
CA MET A 188 2.77 -4.56 -16.45
C MET A 188 2.67 -3.03 -16.25
N ILE A 189 3.63 -2.26 -16.76
CA ILE A 189 3.63 -0.78 -16.66
C ILE A 189 2.42 -0.20 -17.38
N GLU A 190 2.15 -0.66 -18.60
CA GLU A 190 1.01 -0.20 -19.38
C GLU A 190 -0.31 -0.43 -18.67
N ALA A 191 -0.57 -1.65 -18.20
CA ALA A 191 -1.83 -2.00 -17.56
C ALA A 191 -2.00 -1.39 -16.16
N SER A 192 -0.97 -1.45 -15.31
CA SER A 192 -1.10 -1.05 -13.91
C SER A 192 -0.85 0.44 -13.65
N ILE A 193 -0.14 1.14 -14.52
CA ILE A 193 0.23 2.55 -14.33
C ILE A 193 -0.37 3.43 -15.42
N LEU A 194 0.00 3.22 -16.69
CA LEU A 194 -0.40 4.11 -17.78
C LEU A 194 -1.92 4.10 -18.00
N TYR A 195 -2.52 2.92 -18.01
CA TYR A 195 -3.96 2.79 -18.15
C TYR A 195 -4.72 3.57 -17.07
N ASN A 196 -4.34 3.42 -15.80
CA ASN A 196 -4.98 4.13 -14.70
C ASN A 196 -4.81 5.65 -14.80
N PHE A 197 -3.67 6.11 -15.29
CA PHE A 197 -3.42 7.53 -15.53
C PHE A 197 -4.34 8.09 -16.62
N PHE A 198 -4.42 7.44 -17.77
CA PHE A 198 -5.31 7.88 -18.86
C PHE A 198 -6.78 7.76 -18.52
N TYR A 199 -7.16 6.68 -17.82
CA TYR A 199 -8.54 6.49 -17.35
C TYR A 199 -8.98 7.62 -16.40
N SER A 200 -8.12 8.04 -15.49
CA SER A 200 -8.42 9.16 -14.58
C SER A 200 -8.59 10.49 -15.31
N GLN A 201 -7.82 10.74 -16.36
CA GLN A 201 -7.95 11.94 -17.20
C GLN A 201 -9.27 11.93 -18.01
N ALA A 202 -9.67 10.79 -18.56
CA ALA A 202 -10.94 10.66 -19.28
C ALA A 202 -12.15 10.94 -18.36
N HIS A 203 -12.13 10.46 -17.13
CA HIS A 203 -13.15 10.78 -16.13
C HIS A 203 -13.16 12.27 -15.75
N HIS A 204 -12.01 12.90 -15.63
CA HIS A 204 -11.92 14.34 -15.35
C HIS A 204 -12.50 15.17 -16.48
N ALA A 205 -12.25 14.82 -17.73
CA ALA A 205 -12.85 15.49 -18.89
C ALA A 205 -14.37 15.32 -18.91
N PHE A 206 -14.90 14.16 -18.53
CA PHE A 206 -16.33 13.91 -18.42
C PHE A 206 -16.99 14.78 -17.33
N TYR A 207 -16.41 14.89 -16.14
CA TYR A 207 -16.92 15.79 -15.10
C TYR A 207 -16.86 17.26 -15.50
N LEU A 208 -15.78 17.70 -16.15
CA LEU A 208 -15.68 19.07 -16.67
C LEU A 208 -16.72 19.37 -17.75
N SER A 209 -17.08 18.40 -18.61
CA SER A 209 -18.12 18.56 -19.62
C SER A 209 -19.50 18.68 -18.98
N LEU A 210 -19.81 17.89 -17.97
CA LEU A 210 -21.05 17.97 -17.20
C LEU A 210 -21.22 19.34 -16.50
N TRP A 211 -20.13 19.88 -15.95
CA TRP A 211 -20.14 21.19 -15.30
C TRP A 211 -20.27 22.36 -16.30
N ARG A 212 -19.85 22.19 -17.53
CA ARG A 212 -19.96 23.21 -18.59
C ARG A 212 -21.29 23.14 -19.39
N GLY A 213 -22.16 22.21 -19.04
CA GLY A 213 -23.50 22.12 -19.67
C GLY A 213 -23.47 21.75 -21.16
N ILE A 214 -22.45 21.00 -21.60
CA ILE A 214 -22.29 20.49 -22.98
C ILE A 214 -22.62 19.02 -23.02
#